data_93ba824d8bf5b27742349ce7418d1883
#
_entry.id   93ba824d8bf5b27742349ce7418d1883
#
_cell.length_a   1.000
_cell.length_b   1.000
_cell.length_c   1.000
_cell.angle_alpha   90.00
_cell.angle_beta   90.00
_cell.angle_gamma   90.00
#
_symmetry.space_group_name_H-M   'P 1'
#
loop_
_entity.id
_entity.type
_entity.pdbx_description
1 polymer ?
#
loop_
_entity_poly.entity_id
_entity_poly.type
_entity_poly.pdbx_seq_one_letter_code
_entity_poly.pdbx_strand_id
1 'polypeptide(L)'
;MNKSSATKPQSKAFSESNLKDYKRWGLPYEEVIKLAEMLQNLCMRFRDCFATQTNNKSNYAEVYLRGLLCLETRRNFANIARRVIGSQDDGQNLQQFMSDSPWSGKKVFAQIQEEITQRPELHGGMLSLDESGLACSGKQKAGAARQYLGREGKVALGQVCVGLSYYKDGIWSLVDSELYLPESWFSEEYTDLRNRWHIPEERAFQSKTAMGLEMIKQARKRGLPFETISCDSFYGRDSQFREDLDSEGLIYMADIPENVRIYLNEPLVAVPETLVNKKGRPFSKWRVVNQAEAVKVRSLVSNPSFAVQTVRVRHTERGWLNYECAARRVWTITENGRVRREWLFMRKEMDGSISFSLSNAPANIPLNTMALWRCQRYFVERTFQDAKSEAGWDELAARKYRAWIHHTALDALALWFATETKLDWALSNPRDPELARQLEVDVLPNLSMANIREMLRAVLPLQTLSLDQAISLVIQHLINRSRSTKCRLRAQQRNRASSFVSYTGFSR
;
A
#
# COMPACT_ATOMS: atom_id res chain seq x y z
N MET A 1 -38.49 -53.83 -27.90
CA MET A 1 -37.99 -52.45 -27.76
C MET A 1 -37.81 -52.12 -26.29
N ASN A 2 -36.65 -52.47 -25.75
CA ASN A 2 -36.32 -52.17 -24.33
C ASN A 2 -35.67 -50.82 -24.23
N LYS A 3 -36.31 -49.88 -23.55
CA LYS A 3 -35.72 -48.61 -23.16
C LYS A 3 -34.83 -48.85 -21.93
N SER A 4 -33.52 -48.80 -22.11
CA SER A 4 -32.56 -48.77 -21.00
C SER A 4 -32.69 -47.43 -20.28
N SER A 5 -33.16 -47.46 -19.03
CA SER A 5 -33.12 -46.33 -18.12
C SER A 5 -31.68 -46.12 -17.68
N ALA A 6 -31.04 -45.08 -18.20
CA ALA A 6 -29.77 -44.59 -17.67
C ALA A 6 -30.01 -44.01 -16.25
N THR A 7 -29.59 -44.73 -15.26
CA THR A 7 -29.53 -44.27 -13.87
C THR A 7 -28.55 -43.07 -13.77
N LYS A 8 -29.10 -41.88 -13.49
CA LYS A 8 -28.26 -40.72 -13.11
C LYS A 8 -27.43 -41.11 -11.89
N PRO A 9 -26.13 -40.77 -11.85
CA PRO A 9 -25.32 -41.02 -10.65
C PRO A 9 -25.94 -40.23 -9.51
N GLN A 10 -26.30 -40.93 -8.43
CA GLN A 10 -26.70 -40.30 -7.17
C GLN A 10 -25.55 -39.44 -6.68
N SER A 11 -25.73 -38.13 -6.70
CA SER A 11 -24.84 -37.20 -5.96
C SER A 11 -24.88 -37.61 -4.49
N LYS A 12 -23.77 -38.11 -3.95
CA LYS A 12 -23.62 -38.30 -2.51
C LYS A 12 -23.90 -36.94 -1.87
N ALA A 13 -25.03 -36.83 -1.15
CA ALA A 13 -25.33 -35.67 -0.34
C ALA A 13 -24.19 -35.50 0.67
N PHE A 14 -23.36 -34.49 0.51
CA PHE A 14 -22.29 -34.19 1.42
C PHE A 14 -22.91 -33.76 2.75
N SER A 15 -22.56 -34.44 3.84
CA SER A 15 -23.01 -33.97 5.16
C SER A 15 -22.27 -32.65 5.43
N GLU A 16 -23.00 -31.61 5.86
CA GLU A 16 -22.42 -30.31 6.26
C GLU A 16 -21.30 -30.45 7.29
N SER A 17 -21.36 -31.48 8.14
CA SER A 17 -20.32 -31.83 9.12
C SER A 17 -18.95 -32.10 8.47
N ASN A 18 -18.96 -32.72 7.28
CA ASN A 18 -17.73 -33.07 6.56
C ASN A 18 -17.04 -31.83 5.95
N LEU A 19 -17.81 -30.80 5.58
CA LEU A 19 -17.27 -29.52 5.10
C LEU A 19 -16.76 -28.63 6.22
N LYS A 20 -17.27 -28.82 7.45
CA LYS A 20 -16.83 -28.04 8.64
C LYS A 20 -15.64 -28.66 9.37
N ASP A 21 -15.07 -29.75 8.87
CA ASP A 21 -13.83 -30.30 9.42
C ASP A 21 -12.66 -29.37 9.12
N TYR A 22 -12.18 -28.66 10.15
CA TYR A 22 -11.09 -27.69 10.03
C TYR A 22 -9.79 -28.30 9.53
N LYS A 23 -9.53 -29.59 9.75
CA LYS A 23 -8.32 -30.29 9.24
C LYS A 23 -8.30 -30.28 7.71
N ARG A 24 -9.44 -30.49 7.07
CA ARG A 24 -9.57 -30.46 5.62
C ARG A 24 -9.22 -29.11 5.01
N TRP A 25 -9.41 -28.03 5.76
CA TRP A 25 -9.10 -26.66 5.35
C TRP A 25 -7.66 -26.25 5.67
N GLY A 26 -6.82 -27.16 6.20
CA GLY A 26 -5.48 -26.81 6.64
C GLY A 26 -5.47 -25.83 7.81
N LEU A 27 -6.46 -25.95 8.72
CA LEU A 27 -6.65 -25.12 9.92
C LEU A 27 -6.68 -26.03 11.16
N PRO A 28 -5.56 -26.66 11.55
CA PRO A 28 -5.53 -27.53 12.71
C PRO A 28 -5.85 -26.73 13.97
N TYR A 29 -6.67 -27.31 14.85
CA TYR A 29 -7.13 -26.67 16.08
C TYR A 29 -5.96 -26.24 16.98
N GLU A 30 -4.91 -27.04 17.03
CA GLU A 30 -3.69 -26.80 17.80
C GLU A 30 -2.97 -25.52 17.33
N GLU A 31 -2.91 -25.28 16.04
CA GLU A 31 -2.28 -24.06 15.47
C GLU A 31 -3.14 -22.82 15.73
N VAL A 32 -4.48 -22.95 15.66
CA VAL A 32 -5.37 -21.84 16.01
C VAL A 32 -5.20 -21.44 17.46
N ILE A 33 -5.11 -22.40 18.39
CA ILE A 33 -4.87 -22.14 19.82
C ILE A 33 -3.53 -21.41 20.04
N LYS A 34 -2.50 -21.74 19.27
CA LYS A 34 -1.16 -21.13 19.37
C LYS A 34 -1.08 -19.71 18.79
N LEU A 35 -2.12 -19.18 18.14
CA LEU A 35 -2.08 -17.84 17.54
C LEU A 35 -1.65 -16.74 18.52
N ALA A 36 -2.04 -16.85 19.79
CA ALA A 36 -1.61 -15.90 20.82
C ALA A 36 -0.11 -15.97 21.07
N GLU A 37 0.45 -17.18 21.13
CA GLU A 37 1.89 -17.42 21.26
C GLU A 37 2.66 -16.97 20.01
N MET A 38 2.11 -17.23 18.82
CA MET A 38 2.69 -16.76 17.54
C MET A 38 2.80 -15.24 17.50
N LEU A 39 1.75 -14.51 17.95
CA LEU A 39 1.78 -13.06 18.06
C LEU A 39 2.83 -12.58 19.08
N GLN A 40 2.96 -13.24 20.21
CA GLN A 40 3.97 -12.94 21.22
C GLN A 40 5.38 -13.18 20.67
N ASN A 41 5.59 -14.29 19.95
CA ASN A 41 6.88 -14.62 19.31
C ASN A 41 7.25 -13.57 18.25
N LEU A 42 6.29 -13.11 17.45
CA LEU A 42 6.52 -11.97 16.54
C LEU A 42 6.98 -10.74 17.32
N CYS A 43 6.27 -10.36 18.39
CA CYS A 43 6.65 -9.20 19.21
C CYS A 43 8.05 -9.35 19.82
N MET A 44 8.45 -10.55 20.18
CA MET A 44 9.82 -10.83 20.67
C MET A 44 10.88 -10.66 19.58
N ARG A 45 10.65 -11.13 18.36
CA ARG A 45 11.57 -10.94 17.23
C ARG A 45 11.77 -9.46 16.90
N PHE A 46 10.69 -8.66 17.01
CA PHE A 46 10.72 -7.22 16.73
C PHE A 46 11.09 -6.35 17.93
N ARG A 47 11.39 -6.92 19.08
CA ARG A 47 11.62 -6.22 20.34
C ARG A 47 12.62 -5.08 20.24
N ASP A 48 13.72 -5.28 19.52
CA ASP A 48 14.81 -4.32 19.41
C ASP A 48 14.48 -3.12 18.50
N CYS A 49 13.43 -3.24 17.67
CA CYS A 49 12.90 -2.12 16.91
C CYS A 49 12.31 -1.02 17.81
N PHE A 50 11.84 -1.39 19.00
CA PHE A 50 11.19 -0.49 19.97
C PHE A 50 12.12 -0.04 21.09
N ALA A 51 13.41 -0.37 21.00
CA ALA A 51 14.41 0.11 21.94
C ALA A 51 14.68 1.60 21.72
N THR A 52 14.78 2.35 22.83
CA THR A 52 15.25 3.72 22.89
C THR A 52 16.57 3.76 23.66
N GLN A 53 17.20 4.90 23.77
CA GLN A 53 18.46 5.04 24.54
C GLN A 53 18.32 4.61 26.01
N THR A 54 17.14 4.78 26.61
CA THR A 54 16.93 4.56 28.05
C THR A 54 16.11 3.32 28.37
N ASN A 55 15.23 2.91 27.46
CA ASN A 55 14.27 1.83 27.73
C ASN A 55 13.87 1.09 26.46
N ASN A 56 13.49 -0.18 26.60
CA ASN A 56 12.78 -0.91 25.55
C ASN A 56 11.26 -0.76 25.77
N LYS A 57 10.56 -0.34 24.73
CA LYS A 57 9.10 -0.04 24.75
C LYS A 57 8.27 -1.12 24.04
N SER A 58 8.81 -2.32 23.83
CA SER A 58 8.15 -3.41 23.10
C SER A 58 6.80 -3.83 23.69
N ASN A 59 6.62 -3.70 25.02
CA ASN A 59 5.34 -3.96 25.67
C ASN A 59 4.20 -3.05 25.16
N TYR A 60 4.48 -1.78 24.88
CA TYR A 60 3.49 -0.88 24.29
C TYR A 60 3.22 -1.22 22.81
N ALA A 61 4.25 -1.65 22.09
CA ALA A 61 4.08 -2.13 20.72
C ALA A 61 3.19 -3.38 20.67
N GLU A 62 3.39 -4.34 21.56
CA GLU A 62 2.53 -5.53 21.69
C GLU A 62 1.08 -5.14 21.99
N VAL A 63 0.85 -4.26 22.99
CA VAL A 63 -0.49 -3.76 23.33
C VAL A 63 -1.16 -3.11 22.12
N TYR A 64 -0.40 -2.26 21.40
CA TYR A 64 -0.93 -1.57 20.23
C TYR A 64 -1.25 -2.54 19.10
N LEU A 65 -0.35 -3.47 18.79
CA LEU A 65 -0.52 -4.50 17.77
C LEU A 65 -1.72 -5.40 18.07
N ARG A 66 -1.87 -5.83 19.34
CA ARG A 66 -3.03 -6.57 19.79
C ARG A 66 -4.32 -5.76 19.61
N GLY A 67 -4.27 -4.45 19.87
CA GLY A 67 -5.39 -3.54 19.61
C GLY A 67 -5.75 -3.45 18.12
N LEU A 68 -4.77 -3.32 17.24
CA LEU A 68 -5.00 -3.29 15.78
C LEU A 68 -5.65 -4.59 15.29
N LEU A 69 -5.17 -5.73 15.74
CA LEU A 69 -5.62 -7.06 15.29
C LEU A 69 -6.95 -7.48 15.89
N CYS A 70 -7.23 -7.15 17.17
CA CYS A 70 -8.38 -7.69 17.89
C CYS A 70 -9.58 -6.75 17.98
N LEU A 71 -9.41 -5.40 17.90
CA LEU A 71 -10.57 -4.50 17.85
C LEU A 71 -11.17 -4.50 16.44
N GLU A 72 -12.50 -4.39 16.38
CA GLU A 72 -13.21 -4.29 15.09
C GLU A 72 -13.10 -2.91 14.48
N THR A 73 -13.36 -1.89 15.28
CA THR A 73 -13.39 -0.48 14.88
C THR A 73 -12.92 0.41 16.03
N ARG A 74 -12.69 1.70 15.73
CA ARG A 74 -12.29 2.71 16.72
C ARG A 74 -11.00 2.35 17.45
N ARG A 75 -9.97 1.95 16.69
CA ARG A 75 -8.64 1.58 17.17
C ARG A 75 -7.83 2.82 17.61
N ASN A 76 -8.44 3.69 18.44
CA ASN A 76 -7.74 4.82 19.04
C ASN A 76 -7.05 4.41 20.34
N PHE A 77 -6.11 5.21 20.82
CA PHE A 77 -5.26 4.89 21.96
C PHE A 77 -6.06 4.52 23.22
N ALA A 78 -7.11 5.31 23.54
CA ALA A 78 -7.93 5.07 24.70
C ALA A 78 -8.75 3.78 24.62
N ASN A 79 -9.26 3.44 23.42
CA ASN A 79 -10.03 2.20 23.26
C ASN A 79 -9.10 0.98 23.28
N ILE A 80 -7.92 1.06 22.65
CA ILE A 80 -6.93 0.00 22.71
C ILE A 80 -6.52 -0.24 24.17
N ALA A 81 -6.14 0.81 24.90
CA ALA A 81 -5.71 0.70 26.27
C ALA A 81 -6.80 0.05 27.16
N ARG A 82 -8.03 0.53 27.11
CA ARG A 82 -9.14 -0.01 27.89
C ARG A 82 -9.47 -1.47 27.59
N ARG A 83 -9.33 -1.87 26.34
CA ARG A 83 -9.72 -3.22 25.92
C ARG A 83 -8.60 -4.25 26.04
N VAL A 84 -7.34 -3.80 26.01
CA VAL A 84 -6.16 -4.68 26.05
C VAL A 84 -5.49 -4.65 27.42
N ILE A 85 -5.31 -3.46 28.04
CA ILE A 85 -4.62 -3.29 29.33
C ILE A 85 -5.63 -3.39 30.48
N GLY A 86 -6.63 -2.51 30.49
CA GLY A 86 -7.62 -2.45 31.54
C GLY A 86 -8.61 -1.30 31.40
N SER A 87 -9.83 -1.49 31.89
CA SER A 87 -10.94 -0.55 31.71
C SER A 87 -10.70 0.87 32.26
N GLN A 88 -9.75 1.03 33.18
CA GLN A 88 -9.38 2.33 33.77
C GLN A 88 -8.26 3.04 33.02
N ASP A 89 -7.61 2.42 32.05
CA ASP A 89 -6.52 3.03 31.29
C ASP A 89 -7.10 4.02 30.27
N ASP A 90 -6.59 5.24 30.28
CA ASP A 90 -7.03 6.34 29.41
C ASP A 90 -6.27 6.42 28.07
N GLY A 91 -5.26 5.58 27.88
CA GLY A 91 -4.44 5.50 26.69
C GLY A 91 -3.36 6.59 26.57
N GLN A 92 -3.08 7.38 27.61
CA GLN A 92 -2.04 8.42 27.55
C GLN A 92 -0.66 7.83 27.31
N ASN A 93 -0.33 6.71 27.97
CA ASN A 93 0.96 6.03 27.78
C ASN A 93 1.13 5.52 26.35
N LEU A 94 0.08 4.95 25.74
CA LEU A 94 0.08 4.56 24.32
C LEU A 94 0.24 5.78 23.41
N GLN A 95 -0.46 6.87 23.70
CA GLN A 95 -0.32 8.10 22.93
C GLN A 95 1.11 8.65 23.01
N GLN A 96 1.75 8.63 24.17
CA GLN A 96 3.13 9.05 24.34
C GLN A 96 4.09 8.11 23.60
N PHE A 97 3.88 6.80 23.69
CA PHE A 97 4.65 5.80 22.94
C PHE A 97 4.58 6.05 21.42
N MET A 98 3.40 6.35 20.88
CA MET A 98 3.20 6.57 19.47
C MET A 98 3.66 7.97 18.99
N SER A 99 3.50 8.99 19.82
CA SER A 99 3.68 10.38 19.39
C SER A 99 5.05 10.98 19.74
N ASP A 100 5.67 10.51 20.84
CA ASP A 100 6.83 11.20 21.44
C ASP A 100 8.03 10.27 21.64
N SER A 101 7.82 8.96 21.83
CA SER A 101 8.91 8.02 22.04
C SER A 101 9.81 7.90 20.80
N PRO A 102 11.17 7.95 20.94
CA PRO A 102 12.08 8.04 19.81
C PRO A 102 12.50 6.67 19.21
N TRP A 103 11.62 5.67 19.24
CA TRP A 103 11.88 4.43 18.51
C TRP A 103 11.72 4.62 16.99
N SER A 104 12.25 3.73 16.18
CA SER A 104 12.31 3.91 14.72
C SER A 104 11.35 3.00 13.98
N GLY A 105 10.31 3.55 13.35
CA GLY A 105 9.44 2.81 12.44
C GLY A 105 10.19 2.21 11.25
N LYS A 106 11.27 2.85 10.78
CA LYS A 106 12.11 2.31 9.69
C LYS A 106 12.80 0.99 10.07
N LYS A 107 13.11 0.77 11.36
CA LYS A 107 13.65 -0.52 11.82
C LYS A 107 12.63 -1.65 11.70
N VAL A 108 11.34 -1.36 11.95
CA VAL A 108 10.25 -2.34 11.77
C VAL A 108 10.15 -2.77 10.32
N PHE A 109 10.12 -1.83 9.38
CA PHE A 109 10.12 -2.15 7.95
C PHE A 109 11.38 -2.93 7.52
N ALA A 110 12.56 -2.53 8.02
CA ALA A 110 13.80 -3.24 7.74
C ALA A 110 13.75 -4.69 8.21
N GLN A 111 13.23 -4.94 9.42
CA GLN A 111 13.06 -6.27 9.97
C GLN A 111 12.04 -7.10 9.17
N ILE A 112 10.91 -6.52 8.75
CA ILE A 112 9.95 -7.21 7.86
C ILE A 112 10.63 -7.63 6.55
N GLN A 113 11.40 -6.74 5.94
CA GLN A 113 12.12 -7.04 4.70
C GLN A 113 13.17 -8.14 4.91
N GLU A 114 13.88 -8.13 6.04
CA GLU A 114 14.83 -9.17 6.40
C GLU A 114 14.15 -10.53 6.59
N GLU A 115 13.03 -10.59 7.32
CA GLU A 115 12.25 -11.83 7.48
C GLU A 115 11.72 -12.36 6.14
N ILE A 116 11.31 -11.51 5.20
CA ILE A 116 10.96 -11.93 3.83
C ILE A 116 12.17 -12.51 3.11
N THR A 117 13.35 -11.90 3.25
CA THR A 117 14.59 -12.36 2.61
C THR A 117 15.02 -13.75 3.11
N GLN A 118 14.73 -14.06 4.37
CA GLN A 118 15.03 -15.35 4.99
C GLN A 118 14.09 -16.48 4.57
N ARG A 119 13.04 -16.20 3.80
CA ARG A 119 12.02 -17.17 3.36
C ARG A 119 12.15 -17.47 1.87
N PRO A 120 12.75 -18.62 1.49
CA PRO A 120 12.96 -19.01 0.08
C PRO A 120 11.65 -19.05 -0.74
N GLU A 121 10.53 -19.44 -0.12
CA GLU A 121 9.21 -19.50 -0.73
C GLU A 121 8.67 -18.13 -1.16
N LEU A 122 9.23 -17.05 -0.63
CA LEU A 122 8.91 -15.67 -1.02
C LEU A 122 9.88 -15.10 -2.07
N HIS A 123 10.92 -15.84 -2.48
CA HIS A 123 11.86 -15.32 -3.47
C HIS A 123 11.23 -15.18 -4.85
N GLY A 124 11.74 -14.24 -5.65
CA GLY A 124 11.22 -13.96 -6.99
C GLY A 124 9.86 -13.26 -6.98
N GLY A 125 9.59 -12.47 -5.97
CA GLY A 125 8.36 -11.68 -5.87
C GLY A 125 8.40 -10.40 -6.70
N MET A 126 7.36 -9.59 -6.54
CA MET A 126 7.21 -8.28 -7.18
C MET A 126 7.05 -7.18 -6.14
N LEU A 127 7.76 -6.08 -6.33
CA LEU A 127 7.48 -4.82 -5.63
C LEU A 127 6.46 -4.00 -6.40
N SER A 128 5.46 -3.47 -5.70
CA SER A 128 4.48 -2.55 -6.28
C SER A 128 4.50 -1.22 -5.53
N LEU A 129 4.73 -0.14 -6.27
CA LEU A 129 4.74 1.22 -5.77
C LEU A 129 3.42 1.90 -6.11
N ASP A 130 2.76 2.49 -5.12
CA ASP A 130 1.51 3.23 -5.30
C ASP A 130 1.29 4.21 -4.15
N GLU A 131 0.27 5.04 -4.26
CA GLU A 131 -0.10 6.04 -3.27
C GLU A 131 -1.34 5.63 -2.47
N SER A 132 -1.36 6.02 -1.21
CA SER A 132 -2.56 5.89 -0.40
C SER A 132 -2.94 7.22 0.24
N GLY A 133 -4.15 7.70 -0.07
CA GLY A 133 -4.69 8.93 0.47
C GLY A 133 -5.72 8.70 1.58
N LEU A 134 -5.68 9.57 2.59
CA LEU A 134 -6.62 9.58 3.71
C LEU A 134 -7.21 10.98 3.86
N ALA A 135 -8.54 11.10 3.76
CA ALA A 135 -9.23 12.37 3.98
C ALA A 135 -9.06 12.87 5.43
N CYS A 136 -8.84 14.16 5.59
CA CYS A 136 -8.71 14.81 6.89
C CYS A 136 -9.84 15.79 7.14
N SER A 137 -10.37 15.83 8.36
CA SER A 137 -11.40 16.80 8.78
C SER A 137 -10.84 18.20 9.06
N GLY A 138 -9.50 18.39 9.05
CA GLY A 138 -8.86 19.68 9.30
C GLY A 138 -7.38 19.70 8.95
N LYS A 139 -6.82 20.90 8.80
CA LYS A 139 -5.42 21.13 8.41
C LYS A 139 -4.40 20.86 9.55
N GLN A 140 -4.87 20.57 10.75
CA GLN A 140 -4.04 20.40 11.95
C GLN A 140 -3.50 18.98 12.10
N LYS A 141 -2.88 18.43 11.05
CA LYS A 141 -2.18 17.14 11.01
C LYS A 141 -0.92 17.28 10.16
N ALA A 142 0.15 16.58 10.49
CA ALA A 142 1.37 16.57 9.68
C ALA A 142 1.06 16.12 8.24
N GLY A 143 1.53 16.84 7.23
CA GLY A 143 1.30 16.53 5.81
C GLY A 143 -0.11 16.79 5.28
N ALA A 144 -1.05 17.30 6.10
CA ALA A 144 -2.40 17.60 5.65
C ALA A 144 -2.41 18.79 4.69
N ALA A 145 -2.86 18.56 3.46
CA ALA A 145 -2.98 19.58 2.42
C ALA A 145 -4.11 19.22 1.44
N ARG A 146 -4.47 20.14 0.57
CA ARG A 146 -5.37 19.83 -0.56
C ARG A 146 -4.58 19.06 -1.62
N GLN A 147 -4.93 17.79 -1.78
CA GLN A 147 -4.27 16.84 -2.67
C GLN A 147 -5.31 15.98 -3.38
N TYR A 148 -4.95 15.38 -4.50
CA TYR A 148 -5.80 14.36 -5.12
C TYR A 148 -5.84 13.12 -4.23
N LEU A 149 -7.03 12.68 -3.87
CA LEU A 149 -7.26 11.47 -3.09
C LEU A 149 -7.95 10.45 -3.98
N GLY A 150 -7.25 9.39 -4.36
CA GLY A 150 -7.76 8.38 -5.29
C GLY A 150 -9.09 7.77 -4.85
N ARG A 151 -9.27 7.48 -3.55
CA ARG A 151 -10.53 6.96 -2.99
C ARG A 151 -11.71 7.93 -3.16
N GLU A 152 -11.45 9.25 -3.12
CA GLU A 152 -12.47 10.29 -3.28
C GLU A 152 -12.68 10.70 -4.75
N GLY A 153 -11.76 10.31 -5.64
CA GLY A 153 -11.75 10.69 -7.04
C GLY A 153 -11.61 12.20 -7.29
N LYS A 154 -11.17 12.98 -6.30
CA LYS A 154 -11.10 14.44 -6.35
C LYS A 154 -9.98 15.03 -5.49
N VAL A 155 -9.70 16.31 -5.72
CA VAL A 155 -8.81 17.09 -4.83
C VAL A 155 -9.56 17.45 -3.55
N ALA A 156 -9.12 16.88 -2.42
CA ALA A 156 -9.69 17.12 -1.10
C ALA A 156 -8.58 17.35 -0.06
N LEU A 157 -8.95 17.80 1.14
CA LEU A 157 -8.02 17.92 2.25
C LEU A 157 -7.70 16.55 2.79
N GLY A 158 -6.43 16.16 2.76
CA GLY A 158 -5.99 14.85 3.21
C GLY A 158 -4.49 14.73 3.40
N GLN A 159 -4.08 13.57 3.89
CA GLN A 159 -2.71 13.09 3.92
C GLN A 159 -2.54 12.07 2.79
N VAL A 160 -1.40 12.07 2.14
CA VAL A 160 -1.03 11.08 1.13
C VAL A 160 0.30 10.46 1.54
N CYS A 161 0.44 9.17 1.37
CA CYS A 161 1.71 8.48 1.52
C CYS A 161 2.07 7.74 0.25
N VAL A 162 3.35 7.53 0.06
CA VAL A 162 3.91 6.58 -0.90
C VAL A 162 4.11 5.26 -0.16
N GLY A 163 3.63 4.16 -0.73
CA GLY A 163 3.73 2.83 -0.13
C GLY A 163 4.33 1.83 -1.09
N LEU A 164 5.12 0.91 -0.54
CA LEU A 164 5.76 -0.17 -1.24
C LEU A 164 5.23 -1.50 -0.72
N SER A 165 4.57 -2.26 -1.59
CA SER A 165 4.01 -3.58 -1.29
C SER A 165 4.85 -4.67 -1.94
N TYR A 166 5.08 -5.76 -1.23
CA TYR A 166 5.68 -6.99 -1.75
C TYR A 166 4.59 -8.01 -2.04
N TYR A 167 4.69 -8.70 -3.19
CA TYR A 167 3.76 -9.76 -3.57
C TYR A 167 4.51 -10.99 -4.09
N LYS A 168 4.10 -12.17 -3.65
CA LYS A 168 4.51 -13.48 -4.19
C LYS A 168 3.38 -14.50 -4.00
N ASP A 169 2.94 -15.14 -5.09
CA ASP A 169 2.05 -16.32 -5.10
C ASP A 169 0.82 -16.25 -4.16
N GLY A 170 0.12 -15.11 -4.18
CA GLY A 170 -1.06 -14.90 -3.33
C GLY A 170 -0.75 -14.42 -1.91
N ILE A 171 0.51 -14.15 -1.61
CA ILE A 171 0.99 -13.56 -0.36
C ILE A 171 1.41 -12.12 -0.64
N TRP A 172 0.93 -11.18 0.17
CA TRP A 172 1.28 -9.75 0.05
C TRP A 172 1.45 -9.10 1.41
N SER A 173 2.34 -8.10 1.47
CA SER A 173 2.58 -7.31 2.68
C SER A 173 3.03 -5.90 2.33
N LEU A 174 2.79 -4.94 3.23
CA LEU A 174 3.37 -3.60 3.17
C LEU A 174 4.80 -3.66 3.69
N VAL A 175 5.78 -3.35 2.83
CA VAL A 175 7.19 -3.49 3.17
C VAL A 175 7.92 -2.17 3.38
N ASP A 176 7.33 -1.06 2.95
CA ASP A 176 7.77 0.30 3.31
C ASP A 176 6.64 1.29 3.05
N SER A 177 6.65 2.42 3.76
CA SER A 177 5.73 3.53 3.50
C SER A 177 6.27 4.84 4.10
N GLU A 178 6.06 5.94 3.38
CA GLU A 178 6.50 7.26 3.81
C GLU A 178 5.43 8.32 3.57
N LEU A 179 5.24 9.20 4.57
CA LEU A 179 4.29 10.32 4.47
C LEU A 179 4.80 11.35 3.47
N TYR A 180 4.01 11.63 2.45
CA TYR A 180 4.29 12.71 1.52
C TYR A 180 3.98 14.07 2.14
N LEU A 181 4.97 14.95 2.16
CA LEU A 181 4.84 16.33 2.55
C LEU A 181 4.84 17.18 1.27
N PRO A 182 3.72 17.78 0.85
CA PRO A 182 3.69 18.67 -0.30
C PRO A 182 4.67 19.83 -0.17
N GLU A 183 5.14 20.37 -1.30
CA GLU A 183 6.11 21.46 -1.33
C GLU A 183 5.70 22.67 -0.49
N SER A 184 4.40 22.97 -0.43
CA SER A 184 3.85 24.04 0.42
C SER A 184 4.18 23.88 1.91
N TRP A 185 4.40 22.65 2.39
CA TRP A 185 4.80 22.41 3.78
C TRP A 185 6.20 22.93 4.10
N PHE A 186 7.03 23.24 3.10
CA PHE A 186 8.39 23.75 3.25
C PHE A 186 8.49 25.27 3.08
N SER A 187 7.36 25.97 2.83
CA SER A 187 7.29 27.42 2.83
C SER A 187 7.37 27.99 4.26
N GLU A 188 7.66 29.28 4.38
CA GLU A 188 7.69 29.99 5.67
C GLU A 188 6.35 29.95 6.40
N GLU A 189 5.23 30.01 5.68
CA GLU A 189 3.87 29.94 6.21
C GLU A 189 3.63 28.67 7.06
N TYR A 190 4.28 27.57 6.71
CA TYR A 190 4.13 26.29 7.41
C TYR A 190 5.16 26.04 8.51
N THR A 191 6.07 26.97 8.78
CA THR A 191 7.13 26.78 9.79
C THR A 191 6.56 26.44 11.18
N ASP A 192 5.57 27.18 11.64
CA ASP A 192 4.90 26.91 12.92
C ASP A 192 4.23 25.53 12.97
N LEU A 193 3.66 25.09 11.86
CA LEU A 193 3.03 23.77 11.77
C LEU A 193 4.08 22.66 11.74
N ARG A 194 5.20 22.82 11.03
CA ARG A 194 6.31 21.87 11.06
C ARG A 194 6.84 21.67 12.48
N ASN A 195 7.11 22.77 13.19
CA ASN A 195 7.57 22.73 14.57
C ASN A 195 6.56 22.08 15.51
N ARG A 196 5.28 22.49 15.39
CA ARG A 196 4.18 21.94 16.20
C ARG A 196 3.97 20.44 16.04
N TRP A 197 4.14 19.93 14.83
CA TRP A 197 3.93 18.52 14.53
C TRP A 197 5.22 17.72 14.49
N HIS A 198 6.33 18.32 14.93
CA HIS A 198 7.64 17.69 15.06
C HIS A 198 8.12 17.03 13.76
N ILE A 199 7.96 17.74 12.63
CA ILE A 199 8.60 17.34 11.38
C ILE A 199 10.09 17.63 11.53
N PRO A 200 11.00 16.66 11.27
CA PRO A 200 12.44 16.88 11.41
C PRO A 200 12.94 18.05 10.56
N GLU A 201 13.85 18.85 11.08
CA GLU A 201 14.40 20.02 10.40
C GLU A 201 15.17 19.65 9.13
N GLU A 202 15.83 18.50 9.15
CA GLU A 202 16.56 17.94 8.02
C GLU A 202 15.64 17.42 6.90
N ARG A 203 14.34 17.33 7.14
CA ARG A 203 13.38 16.87 6.14
C ARG A 203 13.17 17.93 5.08
N ALA A 204 13.71 17.70 3.88
CA ALA A 204 13.49 18.52 2.69
C ALA A 204 12.31 18.01 1.85
N PHE A 205 11.84 18.85 0.93
CA PHE A 205 10.87 18.43 -0.06
C PHE A 205 11.44 17.32 -0.95
N GLN A 206 10.62 16.29 -1.18
CA GLN A 206 10.89 15.22 -2.13
C GLN A 206 9.62 14.97 -2.95
N SER A 207 9.78 14.81 -4.27
CA SER A 207 8.69 14.35 -5.10
C SER A 207 8.32 12.89 -4.75
N LYS A 208 7.09 12.50 -5.04
CA LYS A 208 6.65 11.11 -4.80
C LYS A 208 7.48 10.10 -5.60
N THR A 209 7.91 10.45 -6.81
CA THR A 209 8.80 9.62 -7.63
C THR A 209 10.17 9.45 -6.98
N ALA A 210 10.76 10.52 -6.43
CA ALA A 210 12.02 10.44 -5.69
C ALA A 210 11.89 9.61 -4.41
N MET A 211 10.80 9.76 -3.65
CA MET A 211 10.52 8.93 -2.47
C MET A 211 10.40 7.45 -2.84
N GLY A 212 9.61 7.14 -3.88
CA GLY A 212 9.43 5.76 -4.34
C GLY A 212 10.74 5.11 -4.80
N LEU A 213 11.56 5.85 -5.56
CA LEU A 213 12.86 5.38 -6.01
C LEU A 213 13.80 5.07 -4.83
N GLU A 214 13.86 5.96 -3.84
CA GLU A 214 14.68 5.75 -2.65
C GLU A 214 14.23 4.52 -1.85
N MET A 215 12.93 4.33 -1.65
CA MET A 215 12.38 3.16 -0.97
C MET A 215 12.76 1.86 -1.71
N ILE A 216 12.66 1.83 -3.03
CA ILE A 216 13.04 0.68 -3.88
C ILE A 216 14.54 0.39 -3.76
N LYS A 217 15.39 1.42 -3.82
CA LYS A 217 16.85 1.29 -3.65
C LYS A 217 17.19 0.72 -2.27
N GLN A 218 16.54 1.18 -1.21
CA GLN A 218 16.73 0.68 0.14
C GLN A 218 16.27 -0.77 0.28
N ALA A 219 15.14 -1.16 -0.31
CA ALA A 219 14.66 -2.53 -0.33
C ALA A 219 15.66 -3.47 -1.03
N ARG A 220 16.19 -3.04 -2.20
CA ARG A 220 17.24 -3.79 -2.91
C ARG A 220 18.53 -3.93 -2.09
N LYS A 221 18.98 -2.82 -1.48
CA LYS A 221 20.20 -2.81 -0.64
C LYS A 221 20.10 -3.77 0.55
N ARG A 222 18.89 -3.96 1.10
CA ARG A 222 18.61 -4.93 2.16
C ARG A 222 18.45 -6.37 1.66
N GLY A 223 18.55 -6.59 0.36
CA GLY A 223 18.45 -7.93 -0.23
C GLY A 223 17.05 -8.46 -0.42
N LEU A 224 16.00 -7.60 -0.37
CA LEU A 224 14.63 -8.05 -0.61
C LEU A 224 14.54 -8.76 -1.97
N PRO A 225 14.04 -10.03 -2.04
CA PRO A 225 14.21 -10.91 -3.18
C PRO A 225 13.13 -10.74 -4.26
N PHE A 226 13.00 -9.53 -4.81
CA PHE A 226 12.06 -9.24 -5.91
C PHE A 226 12.73 -9.31 -7.29
N GLU A 227 11.95 -9.68 -8.30
CA GLU A 227 12.40 -9.76 -9.71
C GLU A 227 11.99 -8.53 -10.52
N THR A 228 10.86 -7.93 -10.19
CA THR A 228 10.31 -6.82 -10.96
C THR A 228 9.60 -5.80 -10.07
N ILE A 229 9.47 -4.60 -10.60
CA ILE A 229 8.77 -3.49 -9.96
C ILE A 229 7.56 -3.13 -10.81
N SER A 230 6.41 -2.90 -10.19
CA SER A 230 5.26 -2.32 -10.85
C SER A 230 4.87 -0.99 -10.24
N CYS A 231 4.33 -0.10 -11.05
CA CYS A 231 3.79 1.18 -10.61
C CYS A 231 2.62 1.63 -11.50
N ASP A 232 1.85 2.57 -11.00
CA ASP A 232 0.74 3.16 -11.76
C ASP A 232 1.21 4.17 -12.81
N SER A 233 0.25 4.75 -13.50
CA SER A 233 0.52 5.72 -14.58
C SER A 233 1.04 7.08 -14.10
N PHE A 234 0.95 7.38 -12.82
CA PHE A 234 1.57 8.57 -12.24
C PHE A 234 3.09 8.45 -12.25
N TYR A 235 3.63 7.31 -11.81
CA TYR A 235 5.07 7.01 -11.84
C TYR A 235 5.53 6.60 -13.23
N GLY A 236 4.75 5.77 -13.92
CA GLY A 236 5.15 5.19 -15.19
C GLY A 236 5.24 6.17 -16.36
N ARG A 237 4.52 7.29 -16.34
CA ARG A 237 4.67 8.35 -17.35
C ARG A 237 5.97 9.14 -17.21
N ASP A 238 6.59 9.15 -16.03
CA ASP A 238 7.83 9.84 -15.77
C ASP A 238 9.00 9.05 -16.39
N SER A 239 9.56 9.59 -17.47
CA SER A 239 10.65 8.93 -18.20
C SER A 239 11.95 8.88 -17.41
N GLN A 240 12.17 9.87 -16.53
CA GLN A 240 13.35 9.89 -15.67
C GLN A 240 13.27 8.82 -14.59
N PHE A 241 12.10 8.65 -13.97
CA PHE A 241 11.87 7.58 -13.00
C PHE A 241 12.15 6.19 -13.60
N ARG A 242 11.67 5.92 -14.83
CA ARG A 242 11.96 4.66 -15.52
C ARG A 242 13.44 4.51 -15.90
N GLU A 243 14.11 5.62 -16.24
CA GLU A 243 15.56 5.62 -16.52
C GLU A 243 16.36 5.32 -15.24
N ASP A 244 15.97 5.90 -14.12
CA ASP A 244 16.62 5.69 -12.83
C ASP A 244 16.50 4.22 -12.40
N LEU A 245 15.32 3.60 -12.55
CA LEU A 245 15.14 2.17 -12.31
C LEU A 245 16.02 1.30 -13.21
N ASP A 246 16.09 1.62 -14.50
CA ASP A 246 16.91 0.91 -15.48
C ASP A 246 18.42 1.04 -15.17
N SER A 247 18.86 2.22 -14.77
CA SER A 247 20.25 2.50 -14.39
C SER A 247 20.69 1.73 -13.15
N GLU A 248 19.76 1.43 -12.26
CA GLU A 248 19.97 0.54 -11.12
C GLU A 248 19.90 -0.96 -11.50
N GLY A 249 19.69 -1.28 -12.78
CA GLY A 249 19.52 -2.66 -13.25
C GLY A 249 18.24 -3.33 -12.77
N LEU A 250 17.20 -2.54 -12.50
CA LEU A 250 15.91 -3.01 -12.02
C LEU A 250 14.93 -3.20 -13.18
N ILE A 251 14.26 -4.34 -13.24
CA ILE A 251 13.21 -4.61 -14.22
C ILE A 251 11.91 -3.99 -13.71
N TYR A 252 11.18 -3.31 -14.60
CA TYR A 252 9.89 -2.73 -14.26
C TYR A 252 8.79 -3.07 -15.27
N MET A 253 7.56 -3.01 -14.81
CA MET A 253 6.30 -2.98 -15.55
C MET A 253 5.53 -1.74 -15.09
N ALA A 254 5.67 -0.63 -15.79
CA ALA A 254 5.15 0.68 -15.41
C ALA A 254 3.92 1.03 -16.28
N ASP A 255 2.75 1.22 -15.65
CA ASP A 255 1.57 1.67 -16.39
C ASP A 255 1.77 3.08 -16.92
N ILE A 256 1.23 3.36 -18.09
CA ILE A 256 1.33 4.67 -18.75
C ILE A 256 -0.03 5.15 -19.25
N PRO A 257 -0.25 6.49 -19.30
CA PRO A 257 -1.44 7.04 -19.94
C PRO A 257 -1.48 6.76 -21.44
N GLU A 258 -2.68 6.66 -21.99
CA GLU A 258 -2.93 6.37 -23.41
C GLU A 258 -2.37 7.43 -24.40
N ASN A 259 -2.06 8.61 -23.91
CA ASN A 259 -1.55 9.73 -24.71
C ASN A 259 0.00 9.80 -24.73
N VAL A 260 0.69 8.89 -24.06
CA VAL A 260 2.15 8.80 -24.09
C VAL A 260 2.61 8.58 -25.53
N ARG A 261 3.69 9.28 -25.93
CA ARG A 261 4.27 9.17 -27.26
C ARG A 261 5.45 8.22 -27.24
N ILE A 262 5.50 7.37 -28.25
CA ILE A 262 6.59 6.41 -28.51
C ILE A 262 7.00 6.48 -29.97
N TYR A 263 8.10 5.82 -30.31
CA TYR A 263 8.57 5.69 -31.67
C TYR A 263 8.62 4.22 -32.08
N LEU A 264 8.17 3.94 -33.31
CA LEU A 264 8.22 2.59 -33.87
C LEU A 264 9.56 2.27 -34.51
N ASN A 265 10.25 3.32 -34.99
CA ASN A 265 11.59 3.27 -35.52
C ASN A 265 12.53 4.05 -34.58
N GLU A 266 13.81 3.70 -34.59
CA GLU A 266 14.79 4.34 -33.72
C GLU A 266 14.93 5.85 -34.03
N PRO A 267 14.64 6.73 -33.06
CA PRO A 267 14.82 8.15 -33.23
C PRO A 267 16.30 8.53 -33.04
N LEU A 268 16.83 9.32 -33.93
CA LEU A 268 18.10 9.99 -33.73
C LEU A 268 17.85 11.32 -33.03
N VAL A 269 18.47 11.55 -31.90
CA VAL A 269 18.21 12.71 -31.03
C VAL A 269 19.46 13.56 -30.92
N ALA A 270 19.34 14.84 -31.22
CA ALA A 270 20.42 15.81 -31.07
C ALA A 270 19.85 17.18 -30.65
N VAL A 271 20.68 18.04 -30.09
CA VAL A 271 20.37 19.47 -29.98
C VAL A 271 20.75 20.08 -31.35
N PRO A 272 19.79 20.59 -32.16
CA PRO A 272 20.08 21.10 -33.47
C PRO A 272 21.07 22.26 -33.40
N GLU A 273 22.04 22.27 -34.31
CA GLU A 273 22.97 23.40 -34.45
C GLU A 273 22.20 24.68 -34.83
N THR A 274 22.53 25.78 -34.19
CA THR A 274 21.96 27.08 -34.54
C THR A 274 22.69 27.57 -35.80
N LEU A 275 21.97 27.65 -36.92
CA LEU A 275 22.54 28.19 -38.14
C LEU A 275 23.03 29.63 -37.89
N VAL A 276 24.27 29.93 -38.26
CA VAL A 276 25.01 31.17 -37.98
C VAL A 276 24.26 32.45 -38.42
N ASN A 277 23.27 32.33 -39.31
CA ASN A 277 22.55 33.45 -39.89
C ASN A 277 21.07 33.58 -39.50
N LYS A 278 20.57 32.78 -38.54
CA LYS A 278 19.17 32.91 -38.06
C LYS A 278 19.10 33.75 -36.78
N LYS A 279 18.34 34.85 -36.81
CA LYS A 279 17.97 35.61 -35.63
C LYS A 279 17.03 34.73 -34.77
N GLY A 280 17.41 34.43 -33.53
CA GLY A 280 16.63 33.68 -32.59
C GLY A 280 17.44 33.09 -31.44
N ARG A 281 16.76 32.64 -30.34
CA ARG A 281 17.44 31.97 -29.24
C ARG A 281 18.03 30.62 -29.73
N PRO A 282 19.26 30.27 -29.41
CA PRO A 282 19.83 28.95 -29.71
C PRO A 282 18.94 27.80 -29.21
N PHE A 283 18.93 26.71 -29.96
CA PHE A 283 18.24 25.50 -29.49
C PHE A 283 18.98 24.97 -28.26
N SER A 284 18.23 24.73 -27.19
CA SER A 284 18.74 24.17 -25.93
C SER A 284 18.09 22.82 -25.57
N LYS A 285 17.11 22.39 -26.38
CA LYS A 285 16.36 21.15 -26.12
C LYS A 285 16.68 20.10 -27.18
N TRP A 286 16.76 18.86 -26.71
CA TRP A 286 16.87 17.69 -27.57
C TRP A 286 15.68 17.56 -28.51
N ARG A 287 15.96 17.21 -29.77
CA ARG A 287 14.95 17.00 -30.81
C ARG A 287 15.30 15.78 -31.64
N VAL A 288 14.29 15.12 -32.18
CA VAL A 288 14.46 14.06 -33.16
C VAL A 288 14.91 14.73 -34.48
N VAL A 289 16.04 14.28 -35.04
CA VAL A 289 16.67 14.86 -36.23
C VAL A 289 16.59 13.96 -37.46
N ASN A 290 16.06 12.72 -37.30
CA ASN A 290 15.74 11.82 -38.39
C ASN A 290 14.23 11.81 -38.70
N GLN A 291 13.79 10.94 -39.63
CA GLN A 291 12.38 10.79 -40.05
C GLN A 291 11.52 9.97 -39.08
N ALA A 292 12.01 9.66 -37.84
CA ALA A 292 11.23 8.91 -36.89
C ALA A 292 10.07 9.77 -36.32
N GLU A 293 8.84 9.31 -36.51
CA GLU A 293 7.66 10.01 -36.04
C GLU A 293 7.17 9.46 -34.69
N ALA A 294 6.81 10.38 -33.79
CA ALA A 294 6.23 10.06 -32.51
C ALA A 294 4.73 9.74 -32.65
N VAL A 295 4.31 8.56 -32.24
CA VAL A 295 2.92 8.13 -32.23
C VAL A 295 2.39 7.98 -30.80
N LYS A 296 1.11 8.29 -30.57
CA LYS A 296 0.47 8.02 -29.28
C LYS A 296 0.21 6.51 -29.14
N VAL A 297 0.44 5.95 -27.96
CA VAL A 297 0.21 4.51 -27.73
C VAL A 297 -1.23 4.09 -28.06
N ARG A 298 -2.22 4.95 -27.79
CA ARG A 298 -3.62 4.71 -28.16
C ARG A 298 -3.82 4.44 -29.67
N SER A 299 -3.09 5.11 -30.54
CA SER A 299 -3.24 4.91 -31.99
C SER A 299 -2.77 3.54 -32.47
N LEU A 300 -2.06 2.79 -31.63
CA LEU A 300 -1.58 1.45 -31.97
C LEU A 300 -2.61 0.35 -31.77
N VAL A 301 -3.72 0.62 -31.11
CA VAL A 301 -4.81 -0.34 -30.90
C VAL A 301 -5.35 -0.89 -32.21
N SER A 302 -5.46 -0.05 -33.23
CA SER A 302 -5.94 -0.42 -34.57
C SER A 302 -4.82 -0.84 -35.51
N ASN A 303 -3.56 -0.93 -35.03
CA ASN A 303 -2.43 -1.25 -35.89
C ASN A 303 -2.29 -2.78 -36.06
N PRO A 304 -2.37 -3.34 -37.27
CA PRO A 304 -2.26 -4.78 -37.51
C PRO A 304 -0.97 -5.42 -37.00
N SER A 305 0.08 -4.63 -36.82
CA SER A 305 1.36 -5.12 -36.27
C SER A 305 1.33 -5.35 -34.76
N PHE A 306 0.21 -5.00 -34.08
CA PHE A 306 -0.06 -5.28 -32.67
C PHE A 306 -0.97 -6.50 -32.56
N ALA A 307 -0.40 -7.69 -32.78
CA ALA A 307 -1.16 -8.94 -32.74
C ALA A 307 -1.63 -9.22 -31.30
N VAL A 308 -2.93 -9.12 -31.08
CA VAL A 308 -3.56 -9.44 -29.79
C VAL A 308 -3.68 -10.95 -29.64
N GLN A 309 -3.29 -11.46 -28.48
CA GLN A 309 -3.37 -12.87 -28.11
C GLN A 309 -4.12 -13.02 -26.79
N THR A 310 -4.93 -14.07 -26.67
CA THR A 310 -5.50 -14.44 -25.37
C THR A 310 -4.44 -15.12 -24.52
N VAL A 311 -4.12 -14.51 -23.40
CA VAL A 311 -3.11 -14.99 -22.44
C VAL A 311 -3.80 -15.51 -21.20
N ARG A 312 -3.49 -16.75 -20.84
CA ARG A 312 -3.89 -17.36 -19.57
C ARG A 312 -2.88 -16.93 -18.49
N VAL A 313 -3.35 -16.16 -17.49
CA VAL A 313 -2.45 -15.48 -16.55
C VAL A 313 -2.29 -16.26 -15.25
N ARG A 314 -3.37 -16.54 -14.54
CA ARG A 314 -3.34 -17.27 -13.26
C ARG A 314 -4.70 -17.89 -12.94
N HIS A 315 -4.67 -18.87 -12.05
CA HIS A 315 -5.89 -19.38 -11.43
C HIS A 315 -6.49 -18.37 -10.44
N THR A 316 -7.81 -18.35 -10.40
CA THR A 316 -8.62 -17.64 -9.39
C THR A 316 -9.69 -18.61 -8.88
N GLU A 317 -10.39 -18.23 -7.83
CA GLU A 317 -11.55 -18.98 -7.29
C GLU A 317 -12.65 -19.23 -8.35
N ARG A 318 -12.68 -18.44 -9.43
CA ARG A 318 -13.67 -18.49 -10.51
C ARG A 318 -13.12 -19.12 -11.80
N GLY A 319 -11.98 -19.81 -11.70
CA GLY A 319 -11.30 -20.40 -12.85
C GLY A 319 -10.14 -19.54 -13.37
N TRP A 320 -9.70 -19.80 -14.59
CA TRP A 320 -8.58 -19.12 -15.20
C TRP A 320 -8.88 -17.66 -15.53
N LEU A 321 -8.01 -16.77 -15.05
CA LEU A 321 -7.99 -15.38 -15.46
C LEU A 321 -7.28 -15.28 -16.82
N ASN A 322 -8.03 -14.85 -17.85
CA ASN A 322 -7.53 -14.67 -19.20
C ASN A 322 -7.65 -13.19 -19.58
N TYR A 323 -6.67 -12.70 -20.34
CA TYR A 323 -6.71 -11.35 -20.91
C TYR A 323 -6.29 -11.36 -22.38
N GLU A 324 -6.86 -10.47 -23.16
CA GLU A 324 -6.37 -10.14 -24.49
C GLU A 324 -5.19 -9.17 -24.36
N CYS A 325 -3.99 -9.64 -24.73
CA CYS A 325 -2.75 -8.90 -24.56
C CYS A 325 -1.96 -8.82 -25.88
N ALA A 326 -1.20 -7.76 -26.02
CA ALA A 326 -0.19 -7.62 -27.08
C ALA A 326 1.06 -6.94 -26.52
N ALA A 327 2.23 -7.22 -27.09
CA ALA A 327 3.45 -6.56 -26.73
C ALA A 327 4.32 -6.31 -27.97
N ARG A 328 5.03 -5.16 -27.97
CA ARG A 328 5.94 -4.79 -29.05
C ARG A 328 7.11 -3.99 -28.50
N ARG A 329 8.29 -4.19 -29.09
CA ARG A 329 9.45 -3.32 -28.84
C ARG A 329 9.24 -1.97 -29.48
N VAL A 330 9.42 -0.92 -28.71
CA VAL A 330 9.26 0.47 -29.11
C VAL A 330 10.46 1.31 -28.60
N TRP A 331 10.57 2.51 -29.08
CA TRP A 331 11.58 3.45 -28.63
C TRP A 331 10.91 4.59 -27.85
N THR A 332 11.57 5.02 -26.78
CA THR A 332 11.20 6.18 -25.96
C THR A 332 12.39 7.12 -25.84
N ILE A 333 12.13 8.37 -25.52
CA ILE A 333 13.16 9.39 -25.30
C ILE A 333 12.94 9.97 -23.90
N THR A 334 14.01 10.03 -23.11
CA THR A 334 13.99 10.66 -21.80
C THR A 334 14.14 12.18 -21.93
N GLU A 335 13.89 12.92 -20.84
CA GLU A 335 13.99 14.39 -20.84
C GLU A 335 15.43 14.89 -21.16
N ASN A 336 16.45 14.11 -20.81
CA ASN A 336 17.85 14.39 -21.11
C ASN A 336 18.30 13.94 -22.51
N GLY A 337 17.35 13.47 -23.36
CA GLY A 337 17.61 13.08 -24.75
C GLY A 337 18.12 11.66 -24.94
N ARG A 338 18.19 10.83 -23.92
CA ARG A 338 18.60 9.43 -24.04
C ARG A 338 17.50 8.62 -24.74
N VAL A 339 17.88 7.89 -25.78
CA VAL A 339 17.00 6.97 -26.51
C VAL A 339 17.04 5.62 -25.85
N ARG A 340 15.86 5.05 -25.56
CA ARG A 340 15.71 3.78 -24.88
C ARG A 340 14.81 2.85 -25.68
N ARG A 341 15.10 1.56 -25.64
CA ARG A 341 14.29 0.53 -26.27
C ARG A 341 13.52 -0.27 -25.19
N GLU A 342 12.22 -0.02 -25.10
CA GLU A 342 11.33 -0.63 -24.11
C GLU A 342 10.32 -1.56 -24.79
N TRP A 343 9.67 -2.42 -24.01
CA TRP A 343 8.44 -3.10 -24.39
C TRP A 343 7.27 -2.17 -24.15
N LEU A 344 6.42 -1.96 -25.15
CA LEU A 344 5.06 -1.50 -24.96
C LEU A 344 4.16 -2.72 -24.82
N PHE A 345 3.54 -2.86 -23.67
CA PHE A 345 2.56 -3.90 -23.37
C PHE A 345 1.17 -3.27 -23.38
N MET A 346 0.21 -3.97 -24.00
CA MET A 346 -1.19 -3.59 -24.08
C MET A 346 -2.05 -4.71 -23.51
N ARG A 347 -3.06 -4.36 -22.71
CA ARG A 347 -4.03 -5.28 -22.17
C ARG A 347 -5.43 -4.71 -22.32
N LYS A 348 -6.37 -5.52 -22.83
CA LYS A 348 -7.78 -5.20 -22.81
C LYS A 348 -8.37 -5.60 -21.47
N GLU A 349 -8.98 -4.65 -20.80
CA GLU A 349 -9.61 -4.83 -19.50
C GLU A 349 -11.00 -5.45 -19.65
N MET A 350 -11.57 -5.91 -18.53
CA MET A 350 -12.89 -6.60 -18.54
C MET A 350 -14.04 -5.67 -18.95
N ASP A 351 -13.90 -4.37 -18.74
CA ASP A 351 -14.88 -3.34 -19.17
C ASP A 351 -14.71 -2.91 -20.63
N GLY A 352 -13.76 -3.54 -21.35
CA GLY A 352 -13.43 -3.22 -22.74
C GLY A 352 -12.45 -2.06 -22.91
N SER A 353 -12.07 -1.36 -21.86
CA SER A 353 -11.01 -0.35 -21.92
C SER A 353 -9.64 -1.01 -22.17
N ILE A 354 -8.67 -0.21 -22.61
CA ILE A 354 -7.33 -0.70 -22.91
C ILE A 354 -6.32 0.02 -22.03
N SER A 355 -5.52 -0.77 -21.33
CA SER A 355 -4.41 -0.27 -20.51
C SER A 355 -3.07 -0.49 -21.22
N PHE A 356 -2.13 0.39 -20.97
CA PHE A 356 -0.79 0.37 -21.55
C PHE A 356 0.26 0.40 -20.45
N SER A 357 1.36 -0.32 -20.68
CA SER A 357 2.51 -0.31 -19.77
C SER A 357 3.80 -0.31 -20.58
N LEU A 358 4.85 0.30 -20.04
CA LEU A 358 6.21 0.20 -20.55
C LEU A 358 7.06 -0.69 -19.65
N SER A 359 7.99 -1.44 -20.24
CA SER A 359 8.90 -2.32 -19.51
C SER A 359 10.28 -2.39 -20.18
N ASN A 360 11.32 -2.41 -19.35
CA ASN A 360 12.70 -2.68 -19.79
C ASN A 360 13.08 -4.17 -19.76
N ALA A 361 12.08 -5.05 -19.64
CA ALA A 361 12.30 -6.49 -19.61
C ALA A 361 13.18 -6.98 -20.79
N PRO A 362 13.93 -8.10 -20.62
CA PRO A 362 14.75 -8.68 -21.65
C PRO A 362 14.00 -8.94 -22.97
N ALA A 363 14.72 -8.93 -24.09
CA ALA A 363 14.11 -9.06 -25.43
C ALA A 363 13.35 -10.38 -25.64
N ASN A 364 13.72 -11.43 -24.92
CA ASN A 364 13.15 -12.77 -24.99
C ASN A 364 12.07 -13.05 -23.92
N ILE A 365 11.62 -12.00 -23.21
CA ILE A 365 10.56 -12.19 -22.16
C ILE A 365 9.27 -12.74 -22.78
N PRO A 366 8.69 -13.79 -22.22
CA PRO A 366 7.40 -14.31 -22.69
C PRO A 366 6.25 -13.32 -22.43
N LEU A 367 5.28 -13.26 -23.34
CA LEU A 367 4.10 -12.39 -23.20
C LEU A 367 3.29 -12.71 -21.94
N ASN A 368 3.18 -14.00 -21.57
CA ASN A 368 2.49 -14.43 -20.36
C ASN A 368 3.16 -13.92 -19.08
N THR A 369 4.48 -13.81 -19.04
CA THR A 369 5.21 -13.24 -17.91
C THR A 369 4.88 -11.77 -17.74
N MET A 370 4.89 -10.97 -18.81
CA MET A 370 4.47 -9.57 -18.77
C MET A 370 3.01 -9.42 -18.34
N ALA A 371 2.13 -10.27 -18.85
CA ALA A 371 0.71 -10.29 -18.47
C ALA A 371 0.54 -10.63 -16.98
N LEU A 372 1.33 -11.56 -16.43
CA LEU A 372 1.35 -11.90 -15.03
C LEU A 372 1.82 -10.70 -14.18
N TRP A 373 2.94 -10.09 -14.51
CA TRP A 373 3.44 -8.91 -13.78
C TRP A 373 2.41 -7.77 -13.76
N ARG A 374 1.80 -7.48 -14.92
CA ARG A 374 0.76 -6.45 -14.97
C ARG A 374 -0.46 -6.78 -14.11
N CYS A 375 -0.84 -8.05 -14.02
CA CYS A 375 -1.93 -8.52 -13.17
C CYS A 375 -1.60 -8.42 -11.68
N GLN A 376 -0.35 -8.66 -11.31
CA GLN A 376 0.09 -8.66 -9.91
C GLN A 376 0.08 -7.26 -9.29
N ARG A 377 0.13 -6.18 -10.08
CA ARG A 377 0.01 -4.81 -9.57
C ARG A 377 -1.26 -4.60 -8.72
N TYR A 378 -2.34 -5.29 -9.03
CA TYR A 378 -3.58 -5.25 -8.24
C TYR A 378 -3.34 -5.49 -6.72
N PHE A 379 -2.31 -6.24 -6.36
CA PHE A 379 -2.09 -6.61 -4.96
C PHE A 379 -1.58 -5.45 -4.08
N VAL A 380 -1.07 -4.36 -4.65
CA VAL A 380 -0.80 -3.14 -3.87
C VAL A 380 -2.10 -2.52 -3.34
N GLU A 381 -3.15 -2.51 -4.16
CA GLU A 381 -4.47 -2.03 -3.78
C GLU A 381 -5.08 -2.93 -2.67
N ARG A 382 -4.89 -4.26 -2.78
CA ARG A 382 -5.28 -5.21 -1.73
C ARG A 382 -4.51 -5.01 -0.44
N THR A 383 -3.19 -4.75 -0.51
CA THR A 383 -2.37 -4.43 0.66
C THR A 383 -2.90 -3.20 1.39
N PHE A 384 -3.17 -2.12 0.65
CA PHE A 384 -3.72 -0.90 1.24
C PHE A 384 -5.15 -1.07 1.76
N GLN A 385 -5.95 -1.91 1.10
CA GLN A 385 -7.28 -2.23 1.57
C GLN A 385 -7.22 -2.98 2.90
N ASP A 386 -6.42 -4.04 3.00
CA ASP A 386 -6.27 -4.83 4.23
C ASP A 386 -5.69 -3.97 5.35
N ALA A 387 -4.69 -3.10 5.07
CA ALA A 387 -4.16 -2.14 6.03
C ALA A 387 -5.26 -1.26 6.63
N LYS A 388 -6.15 -0.72 5.80
CA LYS A 388 -7.23 0.18 6.25
C LYS A 388 -8.37 -0.58 6.93
N SER A 389 -8.91 -1.62 6.29
CA SER A 389 -10.09 -2.32 6.79
C SER A 389 -9.78 -3.21 7.97
N GLU A 390 -8.64 -3.91 7.94
CA GLU A 390 -8.32 -4.93 8.91
C GLU A 390 -7.40 -4.45 10.04
N ALA A 391 -6.39 -3.64 9.73
CA ALA A 391 -5.47 -3.13 10.74
C ALA A 391 -5.79 -1.72 11.24
N GLY A 392 -6.65 -0.95 10.52
CA GLY A 392 -7.10 0.38 10.96
C GLY A 392 -6.12 1.50 10.63
N TRP A 393 -5.37 1.34 9.54
CA TRP A 393 -4.41 2.34 9.08
C TRP A 393 -5.03 3.74 8.89
N ASP A 394 -6.31 3.84 8.56
CA ASP A 394 -7.05 5.09 8.42
C ASP A 394 -7.69 5.60 9.72
N GLU A 395 -7.56 4.88 10.84
CA GLU A 395 -8.16 5.23 12.13
C GLU A 395 -7.24 6.07 13.04
N LEU A 396 -6.02 6.42 12.60
CA LEU A 396 -5.07 7.21 13.40
C LEU A 396 -5.63 8.59 13.77
N ALA A 397 -5.89 8.80 15.07
CA ALA A 397 -6.39 10.05 15.61
C ALA A 397 -5.28 11.08 15.92
N ALA A 398 -4.00 10.68 15.98
CA ALA A 398 -2.87 11.56 16.29
C ALA A 398 -2.53 12.51 15.14
N ARG A 399 -1.84 13.60 15.47
CA ARG A 399 -1.52 14.70 14.55
C ARG A 399 -0.03 14.81 14.21
N LYS A 400 0.85 14.31 15.10
CA LYS A 400 2.30 14.42 14.97
C LYS A 400 2.84 13.55 13.84
N TYR A 401 3.90 14.00 13.19
CA TYR A 401 4.60 13.29 12.14
C TYR A 401 5.08 11.91 12.61
N ARG A 402 5.73 11.87 13.78
CA ARG A 402 6.22 10.63 14.37
C ARG A 402 5.10 9.61 14.62
N ALA A 403 3.94 10.06 15.11
CA ALA A 403 2.80 9.16 15.34
C ALA A 403 2.30 8.51 14.05
N TRP A 404 2.35 9.23 12.93
CA TRP A 404 2.00 8.66 11.63
C TRP A 404 2.99 7.55 11.22
N ILE A 405 4.30 7.81 11.35
CA ILE A 405 5.35 6.82 11.02
C ILE A 405 5.19 5.57 11.89
N HIS A 406 5.02 5.75 13.19
CA HIS A 406 4.88 4.65 14.13
C HIS A 406 3.62 3.82 13.88
N HIS A 407 2.49 4.48 13.64
CA HIS A 407 1.23 3.80 13.31
C HIS A 407 1.38 2.95 12.04
N THR A 408 1.91 3.54 10.97
CA THR A 408 2.12 2.83 9.70
C THR A 408 3.06 1.64 9.85
N ALA A 409 4.11 1.75 10.65
CA ALA A 409 5.04 0.66 10.91
C ALA A 409 4.37 -0.49 11.70
N LEU A 410 3.56 -0.18 12.72
CA LEU A 410 2.83 -1.21 13.48
C LEU A 410 1.68 -1.82 12.69
N ASP A 411 1.06 -1.05 11.80
CA ASP A 411 0.07 -1.56 10.86
C ASP A 411 0.69 -2.53 9.85
N ALA A 412 1.86 -2.20 9.31
CA ALA A 412 2.64 -3.11 8.47
C ALA A 412 3.03 -4.40 9.23
N LEU A 413 3.38 -4.29 10.51
CA LEU A 413 3.67 -5.45 11.36
C LEU A 413 2.43 -6.32 11.60
N ALA A 414 1.24 -5.71 11.73
CA ALA A 414 -0.02 -6.45 11.81
C ALA A 414 -0.33 -7.21 10.52
N LEU A 415 -0.08 -6.60 9.36
CA LEU A 415 -0.18 -7.27 8.05
C LEU A 415 0.83 -8.42 7.94
N TRP A 416 2.06 -8.19 8.39
CA TRP A 416 3.11 -9.20 8.35
C TRP A 416 2.76 -10.41 9.22
N PHE A 417 2.23 -10.20 10.42
CA PHE A 417 1.72 -11.29 11.27
C PHE A 417 0.73 -12.17 10.51
N ALA A 418 -0.28 -11.58 9.89
CA ALA A 418 -1.27 -12.35 9.14
C ALA A 418 -0.67 -13.05 7.91
N THR A 419 0.27 -12.39 7.23
CA THR A 419 0.97 -12.91 6.05
C THR A 419 1.82 -14.14 6.42
N GLU A 420 2.64 -14.02 7.45
CA GLU A 420 3.48 -15.11 7.98
C GLU A 420 2.62 -16.28 8.45
N THR A 421 1.57 -16.02 9.22
CA THR A 421 0.64 -17.06 9.68
C THR A 421 0.03 -17.83 8.52
N LYS A 422 -0.45 -17.15 7.48
CA LYS A 422 -1.00 -17.79 6.28
C LYS A 422 0.02 -18.69 5.59
N LEU A 423 1.24 -18.20 5.45
CA LEU A 423 2.33 -18.89 4.78
C LEU A 423 2.72 -20.16 5.55
N ASP A 424 2.98 -20.03 6.84
CA ASP A 424 3.39 -21.13 7.69
C ASP A 424 2.33 -22.24 7.77
N TRP A 425 1.06 -21.85 7.87
CA TRP A 425 -0.05 -22.81 7.88
C TRP A 425 -0.20 -23.52 6.53
N ALA A 426 -0.06 -22.80 5.43
CA ALA A 426 -0.14 -23.40 4.10
C ALA A 426 0.99 -24.43 3.85
N LEU A 427 2.19 -24.15 4.35
CA LEU A 427 3.34 -25.06 4.24
C LEU A 427 3.22 -26.28 5.16
N SER A 428 2.76 -26.07 6.39
CA SER A 428 2.67 -27.13 7.40
C SER A 428 1.41 -27.99 7.29
N ASN A 429 0.31 -27.39 6.81
CA ASN A 429 -1.02 -28.01 6.77
C ASN A 429 -1.68 -27.81 5.41
N PRO A 430 -1.29 -28.59 4.40
CA PRO A 430 -1.90 -28.49 3.07
C PRO A 430 -3.39 -28.83 3.14
N ARG A 431 -4.18 -28.14 2.34
CA ARG A 431 -5.62 -28.38 2.23
C ARG A 431 -5.91 -29.70 1.53
N ASP A 432 -7.02 -30.33 1.92
CA ASP A 432 -7.54 -31.52 1.23
C ASP A 432 -7.90 -31.19 -0.23
N PRO A 433 -7.27 -31.82 -1.24
CA PRO A 433 -7.54 -31.54 -2.64
C PRO A 433 -8.99 -31.84 -3.06
N GLU A 434 -9.70 -32.68 -2.32
CA GLU A 434 -11.08 -33.05 -2.58
C GLU A 434 -12.05 -31.88 -2.33
N LEU A 435 -11.70 -30.92 -1.46
CA LEU A 435 -12.57 -29.79 -1.15
C LEU A 435 -12.89 -28.95 -2.39
N ALA A 436 -11.95 -28.69 -3.27
CA ALA A 436 -12.19 -27.91 -4.49
C ALA A 436 -13.25 -28.55 -5.35
N ARG A 437 -13.19 -29.88 -5.54
CA ARG A 437 -14.19 -30.64 -6.31
C ARG A 437 -15.55 -30.64 -5.64
N GLN A 438 -15.60 -30.78 -4.31
CA GLN A 438 -16.87 -30.78 -3.56
C GLN A 438 -17.59 -29.44 -3.59
N LEU A 439 -16.82 -28.35 -3.64
CA LEU A 439 -17.32 -26.98 -3.72
C LEU A 439 -17.50 -26.48 -5.16
N GLU A 440 -17.19 -27.34 -6.16
CA GLU A 440 -17.27 -26.99 -7.59
C GLU A 440 -16.48 -25.73 -7.94
N VAL A 441 -15.31 -25.55 -7.31
CA VAL A 441 -14.39 -24.42 -7.56
C VAL A 441 -13.04 -24.95 -8.06
N ASP A 442 -12.39 -24.18 -8.92
CA ASP A 442 -11.07 -24.59 -9.44
C ASP A 442 -9.97 -24.47 -8.37
N VAL A 443 -10.08 -23.49 -7.48
CA VAL A 443 -9.10 -23.20 -6.43
C VAL A 443 -9.81 -22.78 -5.15
N LEU A 444 -9.38 -23.32 -4.02
CA LEU A 444 -9.90 -22.89 -2.73
C LEU A 444 -9.37 -21.49 -2.37
N PRO A 445 -10.22 -20.62 -1.79
CA PRO A 445 -9.81 -19.29 -1.34
C PRO A 445 -8.67 -19.34 -0.32
N ASN A 446 -7.68 -18.48 -0.44
CA ASN A 446 -6.68 -18.31 0.61
C ASN A 446 -7.29 -17.66 1.85
N LEU A 447 -6.74 -17.97 3.03
CA LEU A 447 -7.10 -17.26 4.24
C LEU A 447 -6.86 -15.76 4.05
N SER A 448 -7.84 -14.97 4.47
CA SER A 448 -7.71 -13.52 4.51
C SER A 448 -7.15 -13.05 5.87
N MET A 449 -6.69 -11.79 5.93
CA MET A 449 -6.35 -11.17 7.22
C MET A 449 -7.55 -11.16 8.17
N ALA A 450 -8.76 -10.92 7.66
CA ALA A 450 -9.98 -10.97 8.45
C ALA A 450 -10.21 -12.34 9.11
N ASN A 451 -9.96 -13.45 8.39
CA ASN A 451 -10.10 -14.80 8.95
C ASN A 451 -9.12 -15.03 10.11
N ILE A 452 -7.86 -14.61 9.96
CA ILE A 452 -6.84 -14.75 11.00
C ILE A 452 -7.20 -13.91 12.23
N ARG A 453 -7.65 -12.68 12.01
CA ARG A 453 -8.11 -11.82 13.11
C ARG A 453 -9.29 -12.42 13.88
N GLU A 454 -10.25 -13.03 13.18
CA GLU A 454 -11.39 -13.68 13.81
C GLU A 454 -10.95 -14.84 14.72
N MET A 455 -10.03 -15.69 14.23
CA MET A 455 -9.45 -16.77 15.03
C MET A 455 -8.60 -16.24 16.20
N LEU A 456 -7.80 -15.18 15.95
CA LEU A 456 -6.99 -14.56 17.00
C LEU A 456 -7.86 -13.98 18.12
N ARG A 457 -8.99 -13.35 17.79
CA ARG A 457 -9.94 -12.82 18.78
C ARG A 457 -10.56 -13.91 19.66
N ALA A 458 -10.75 -15.10 19.12
CA ALA A 458 -11.27 -16.24 19.89
C ALA A 458 -10.26 -16.74 20.93
N VAL A 459 -8.97 -16.74 20.60
CA VAL A 459 -7.89 -17.23 21.50
C VAL A 459 -7.26 -16.14 22.34
N LEU A 460 -7.45 -14.87 21.96
CA LEU A 460 -6.91 -13.69 22.65
C LEU A 460 -8.05 -12.68 22.92
N PRO A 461 -9.02 -13.02 23.78
CA PRO A 461 -10.19 -12.19 23.96
C PRO A 461 -9.83 -10.84 24.59
N LEU A 462 -10.56 -9.81 24.15
CA LEU A 462 -10.48 -8.48 24.72
C LEU A 462 -11.29 -8.41 26.00
N GLN A 463 -10.90 -7.51 26.92
CA GLN A 463 -11.67 -7.26 28.13
C GLN A 463 -13.09 -6.77 27.79
N THR A 464 -14.07 -7.33 28.47
CA THR A 464 -15.46 -6.87 28.43
C THR A 464 -15.69 -5.85 29.56
N LEU A 465 -16.47 -4.82 29.28
CA LEU A 465 -16.83 -3.82 30.29
C LEU A 465 -18.06 -4.30 31.07
N SER A 466 -18.05 -4.10 32.39
CA SER A 466 -19.29 -4.19 33.18
C SER A 466 -20.24 -3.04 32.79
N LEU A 467 -21.53 -3.17 33.15
CA LEU A 467 -22.52 -2.13 32.90
C LEU A 467 -22.10 -0.79 33.53
N ASP A 468 -21.62 -0.81 34.77
CA ASP A 468 -21.19 0.41 35.49
C ASP A 468 -19.97 1.05 34.82
N GLN A 469 -19.02 0.25 34.36
CA GLN A 469 -17.87 0.74 33.60
C GLN A 469 -18.29 1.38 32.27
N ALA A 470 -19.22 0.77 31.56
CA ALA A 470 -19.74 1.30 30.30
C ALA A 470 -20.49 2.64 30.54
N ILE A 471 -21.33 2.73 31.58
CA ILE A 471 -22.02 3.96 31.95
C ILE A 471 -21.01 5.04 32.32
N SER A 472 -20.02 4.73 33.17
CA SER A 472 -18.97 5.68 33.57
C SER A 472 -18.20 6.23 32.37
N LEU A 473 -17.87 5.40 31.38
CA LEU A 473 -17.20 5.84 30.14
C LEU A 473 -18.10 6.77 29.31
N VAL A 474 -19.39 6.49 29.21
CA VAL A 474 -20.33 7.37 28.50
C VAL A 474 -20.42 8.72 29.21
N ILE A 475 -20.56 8.73 30.53
CA ILE A 475 -20.58 9.98 31.32
C ILE A 475 -19.29 10.77 31.10
N GLN A 476 -18.14 10.13 31.19
CA GLN A 476 -16.83 10.78 30.95
C GLN A 476 -16.73 11.36 29.53
N HIS A 477 -17.22 10.63 28.53
CA HIS A 477 -17.28 11.13 27.16
C HIS A 477 -18.15 12.40 27.05
N LEU A 478 -19.33 12.42 27.66
CA LEU A 478 -20.23 13.57 27.68
C LEU A 478 -19.59 14.79 28.36
N ILE A 479 -18.91 14.57 29.50
CA ILE A 479 -18.15 15.61 30.20
C ILE A 479 -17.06 16.19 29.28
N ASN A 480 -16.28 15.33 28.65
CA ASN A 480 -15.19 15.76 27.77
C ASN A 480 -15.71 16.53 26.54
N ARG A 481 -16.83 16.08 25.97
CA ARG A 481 -17.52 16.76 24.86
C ARG A 481 -18.01 18.15 25.28
N SER A 482 -18.62 18.26 26.47
CA SER A 482 -19.06 19.55 27.01
C SER A 482 -17.90 20.52 27.22
N ARG A 483 -16.78 20.04 27.83
CA ARG A 483 -15.56 20.81 28.03
C ARG A 483 -14.97 21.29 26.67
N SER A 484 -14.88 20.40 25.69
CA SER A 484 -14.39 20.74 24.35
C SER A 484 -15.28 21.79 23.66
N THR A 485 -16.59 21.72 23.83
CA THR A 485 -17.55 22.70 23.30
C THR A 485 -17.34 24.06 23.96
N LYS A 486 -17.22 24.10 25.29
CA LYS A 486 -16.91 25.34 26.02
C LYS A 486 -15.57 25.97 25.58
N CYS A 487 -14.52 25.17 25.38
CA CYS A 487 -13.23 25.66 24.86
C CYS A 487 -13.37 26.26 23.45
N ARG A 488 -14.12 25.63 22.56
CA ARG A 488 -14.37 26.15 21.20
C ARG A 488 -15.16 27.46 21.21
N LEU A 489 -16.17 27.57 22.03
CA LEU A 489 -16.94 28.81 22.18
C LEU A 489 -16.07 29.96 22.72
N ARG A 490 -15.24 29.69 23.71
CA ARG A 490 -14.28 30.70 24.24
C ARG A 490 -13.26 31.12 23.17
N ALA A 491 -12.74 30.19 22.35
CA ALA A 491 -11.83 30.50 21.26
C ALA A 491 -12.52 31.36 20.18
N GLN A 492 -13.78 31.06 19.83
CA GLN A 492 -14.57 31.88 18.90
C GLN A 492 -14.81 33.30 19.44
N GLN A 493 -15.12 33.45 20.71
CA GLN A 493 -15.29 34.75 21.36
C GLN A 493 -14.00 35.58 21.34
N ARG A 494 -12.84 34.96 21.65
CA ARG A 494 -11.52 35.63 21.58
C ARG A 494 -11.20 36.09 20.15
N ASN A 495 -11.43 35.24 19.13
CA ASN A 495 -11.19 35.60 17.75
C ASN A 495 -12.11 36.71 17.25
N ARG A 496 -13.37 36.75 17.71
CA ARG A 496 -14.27 37.89 17.43
C ARG A 496 -13.83 39.16 18.12
N ALA A 497 -13.37 39.09 19.34
CA ALA A 497 -12.84 40.25 20.07
C ALA A 497 -11.55 40.81 19.42
N SER A 498 -10.64 39.95 18.97
CA SER A 498 -9.42 40.37 18.27
C SER A 498 -9.72 40.96 16.86
N SER A 499 -10.71 40.50 16.17
CA SER A 499 -11.13 41.09 14.89
C SER A 499 -11.82 42.45 15.06
N PHE A 500 -12.50 42.71 16.17
CA PHE A 500 -13.06 44.00 16.48
C PHE A 500 -11.97 45.07 16.84
N VAL A 501 -10.90 44.64 17.51
CA VAL A 501 -9.79 45.56 17.87
C VAL A 501 -8.97 45.96 16.63
N SER A 502 -8.87 45.10 15.62
CA SER A 502 -8.19 45.46 14.36
C SER A 502 -8.99 46.39 13.46
N TYR A 503 -10.30 46.50 13.63
CA TYR A 503 -11.15 47.43 12.85
C TYR A 503 -11.23 48.85 13.47
N THR A 504 -10.92 49.01 14.76
CA THR A 504 -10.91 50.32 15.45
C THR A 504 -9.54 51.02 15.43
N GLY A 505 -8.53 50.44 14.82
CA GLY A 505 -7.18 51.02 14.70
C GLY A 505 -6.92 51.85 13.43
N PHE A 506 -7.90 52.04 12.54
CA PHE A 506 -7.77 52.89 11.37
C PHE A 506 -8.76 54.07 11.41
N SER A 507 -8.60 54.95 12.42
CA SER A 507 -9.10 56.31 12.37
C SER A 507 -8.35 57.18 13.38
N ARG A 508 -7.20 57.68 12.91
CA ARG A 508 -6.59 58.97 13.29
C ARG A 508 -5.56 59.32 12.23
#